data_a2417643e703409b1a84b967f72f37ca
#
_entry.id   a2417643e703409b1a84b967f72f37ca
#
_cell.length_a   1.000
_cell.length_b   1.000
_cell.length_c   1.000
_cell.angle_alpha   90.00
_cell.angle_beta   90.00
_cell.angle_gamma   90.00
#
_symmetry.space_group_name_H-M   'P 1'
#
loop_
_entity.id
_entity.type
_entity.pdbx_description
1 polymer ?
#
loop_
_entity_poly.entity_id
_entity_poly.type
_entity_poly.pdbx_seq_one_letter_code
_entity_poly.pdbx_strand_id
1 'polypeptide(L)'
;MIVVSNLFSKTFNALKGHWFQAICVFFVFNLMIGVVQAIPGIGGFLSLIISGPLTVGICVYSLNIIRDNFPKAEDLIFGFKFNLGNGILAYFILIPIILVSGFILMILFLAINFSIYLLILSVYYSQSYEAFTLSMDWEALLSPFRLFFDLGILNSILMLLFLVISFCFSLILPWIIVSIPFAMTFYIMAEDTSTDAWDAIQQSWKMMKGFKRSYLWLNVILLLMVIP
;
A
#
# COMPACT_ATOMS: atom_id res chain seq x y z
N MET A 1 17.40 12.51 -3.42
CA MET A 1 18.19 11.32 -3.05
C MET A 1 18.93 11.48 -1.72
N ILE A 2 19.62 12.59 -1.46
CA ILE A 2 20.36 12.88 -0.21
C ILE A 2 19.47 12.81 1.06
N VAL A 3 18.22 13.27 0.97
CA VAL A 3 17.26 13.26 2.12
C VAL A 3 16.92 11.84 2.55
N VAL A 4 16.72 10.93 1.59
CA VAL A 4 16.33 9.53 1.88
C VAL A 4 17.47 8.76 2.53
N SER A 5 18.72 8.93 2.05
CA SER A 5 19.90 8.27 2.65
C SER A 5 20.14 8.73 4.10
N ASN A 6 19.96 10.04 4.38
CA ASN A 6 20.07 10.58 5.73
C ASN A 6 18.95 10.05 6.66
N LEU A 7 17.73 9.86 6.15
CA LEU A 7 16.65 9.26 6.91
C LEU A 7 16.97 7.79 7.26
N PHE A 8 17.46 7.00 6.30
CA PHE A 8 17.88 5.64 6.55
C PHE A 8 18.95 5.54 7.63
N SER A 9 20.02 6.34 7.52
CA SER A 9 21.11 6.31 8.51
C SER A 9 20.63 6.71 9.91
N LYS A 10 19.74 7.70 10.01
CA LYS A 10 19.13 8.09 11.30
C LYS A 10 18.26 6.97 11.87
N THR A 11 17.42 6.33 11.05
CA THR A 11 16.56 5.23 11.48
C THR A 11 17.39 4.02 11.95
N PHE A 12 18.42 3.63 11.19
CA PHE A 12 19.32 2.55 11.60
C PHE A 12 20.07 2.87 12.90
N ASN A 13 20.50 4.12 13.08
CA ASN A 13 21.15 4.54 14.32
C ASN A 13 20.19 4.54 15.52
N ALA A 14 18.95 4.99 15.33
CA ALA A 14 17.92 4.95 16.37
C ALA A 14 17.53 3.52 16.76
N LEU A 15 17.54 2.57 15.83
CA LEU A 15 17.28 1.17 16.10
C LEU A 15 18.49 0.43 16.70
N LYS A 16 19.68 1.03 16.68
CA LYS A 16 20.91 0.39 17.15
C LYS A 16 20.80 0.11 18.66
N GLY A 17 20.80 -1.18 19.02
CA GLY A 17 20.56 -1.65 20.39
C GLY A 17 19.11 -2.08 20.70
N HIS A 18 18.13 -1.68 19.89
CA HIS A 18 16.70 -1.98 20.09
C HIS A 18 16.10 -2.93 19.03
N TRP A 19 16.93 -3.48 18.12
CA TRP A 19 16.45 -4.34 17.01
C TRP A 19 15.60 -5.51 17.47
N PHE A 20 16.12 -6.27 18.44
CA PHE A 20 15.41 -7.45 18.95
C PHE A 20 14.06 -7.06 19.59
N GLN A 21 14.06 -6.01 20.39
CA GLN A 21 12.86 -5.52 21.04
C GLN A 21 11.82 -5.02 20.00
N ALA A 22 12.26 -4.28 18.98
CA ALA A 22 11.40 -3.82 17.91
C ALA A 22 10.75 -5.00 17.15
N ILE A 23 11.54 -6.02 16.80
CA ILE A 23 11.03 -7.23 16.13
C ILE A 23 9.99 -7.93 17.01
N CYS A 24 10.28 -8.11 18.31
CA CYS A 24 9.34 -8.73 19.24
C CYS A 24 8.03 -7.95 19.35
N VAL A 25 8.08 -6.62 19.45
CA VAL A 25 6.89 -5.78 19.55
C VAL A 25 6.05 -5.84 18.28
N PHE A 26 6.66 -5.79 17.10
CA PHE A 26 5.97 -5.97 15.82
C PHE A 26 5.39 -7.38 15.66
N PHE A 27 6.07 -8.40 16.14
CA PHE A 27 5.57 -9.77 16.16
C PHE A 27 4.33 -9.88 17.04
N VAL A 28 4.38 -9.35 18.27
CA VAL A 28 3.25 -9.34 19.21
C VAL A 28 2.06 -8.57 18.60
N PHE A 29 2.31 -7.42 17.97
CA PHE A 29 1.27 -6.65 17.27
C PHE A 29 0.54 -7.50 16.22
N ASN A 30 1.29 -8.18 15.33
CA ASN A 30 0.70 -9.03 14.29
C ASN A 30 -0.01 -10.25 14.90
N LEU A 31 0.56 -10.83 15.96
CA LEU A 31 -0.02 -11.96 16.65
C LEU A 31 -1.36 -11.60 17.30
N MET A 32 -1.46 -10.44 17.96
CA MET A 32 -2.71 -9.95 18.55
C MET A 32 -3.81 -9.81 17.48
N ILE A 33 -3.50 -9.21 16.34
CA ILE A 33 -4.46 -9.06 15.24
C ILE A 33 -4.82 -10.43 14.66
N GLY A 34 -3.84 -11.30 14.43
CA GLY A 34 -4.04 -12.64 13.87
C GLY A 34 -4.91 -13.54 14.73
N VAL A 35 -4.70 -13.53 16.07
CA VAL A 35 -5.54 -14.27 17.01
C VAL A 35 -6.99 -13.80 16.96
N VAL A 36 -7.22 -12.50 16.88
CA VAL A 36 -8.57 -11.94 16.79
C VAL A 36 -9.22 -12.32 15.46
N GLN A 37 -8.48 -12.27 14.35
CA GLN A 37 -8.98 -12.64 13.03
C GLN A 37 -9.33 -14.13 12.92
N ALA A 38 -8.68 -14.98 13.71
CA ALA A 38 -8.95 -16.43 13.73
C ALA A 38 -10.32 -16.79 14.31
N ILE A 39 -11.05 -15.87 14.94
CA ILE A 39 -12.39 -16.11 15.48
C ILE A 39 -13.40 -16.24 14.33
N PRO A 40 -14.04 -17.42 14.13
CA PRO A 40 -14.96 -17.62 13.01
C PRO A 40 -16.17 -16.67 13.08
N GLY A 41 -16.55 -16.08 11.97
CA GLY A 41 -17.74 -15.24 11.81
C GLY A 41 -17.57 -13.78 12.23
N ILE A 42 -16.96 -13.49 13.38
CA ILE A 42 -16.86 -12.12 13.92
C ILE A 42 -15.43 -11.56 13.96
N GLY A 43 -14.42 -12.42 13.76
CA GLY A 43 -13.01 -12.05 13.92
C GLY A 43 -12.57 -10.90 13.01
N GLY A 44 -13.05 -10.87 11.76
CA GLY A 44 -12.78 -9.79 10.83
C GLY A 44 -13.30 -8.44 11.34
N PHE A 45 -14.52 -8.39 11.87
CA PHE A 45 -15.09 -7.16 12.42
C PHE A 45 -14.38 -6.71 13.70
N LEU A 46 -14.10 -7.67 14.61
CA LEU A 46 -13.37 -7.40 15.84
C LEU A 46 -11.95 -6.85 15.55
N SER A 47 -11.28 -7.43 14.56
CA SER A 47 -9.94 -6.99 14.17
C SER A 47 -9.93 -5.54 13.68
N LEU A 48 -10.97 -5.08 12.99
CA LEU A 48 -11.10 -3.68 12.58
C LEU A 48 -11.18 -2.74 13.78
N ILE A 49 -11.93 -3.13 14.81
CA ILE A 49 -12.07 -2.33 16.04
C ILE A 49 -10.74 -2.23 16.78
N ILE A 50 -10.03 -3.35 16.91
CA ILE A 50 -8.79 -3.43 17.68
C ILE A 50 -7.60 -2.84 16.92
N SER A 51 -7.60 -2.90 15.59
CA SER A 51 -6.48 -2.44 14.76
C SER A 51 -6.22 -0.94 14.91
N GLY A 52 -7.24 -0.10 15.05
CA GLY A 52 -7.07 1.34 15.22
C GLY A 52 -6.25 1.69 16.46
N PRO A 53 -6.70 1.34 17.68
CA PRO A 53 -5.95 1.60 18.91
C PRO A 53 -4.58 0.92 18.94
N LEU A 54 -4.45 -0.30 18.42
CA LEU A 54 -3.16 -0.98 18.31
C LEU A 54 -2.19 -0.22 17.39
N THR A 55 -2.68 0.33 16.28
CA THR A 55 -1.85 1.13 15.37
C THR A 55 -1.36 2.41 16.04
N VAL A 56 -2.19 3.07 16.84
CA VAL A 56 -1.75 4.21 17.68
C VAL A 56 -0.65 3.76 18.63
N GLY A 57 -0.81 2.62 19.31
CA GLY A 57 0.18 2.08 20.25
C GLY A 57 1.54 1.81 19.58
N ILE A 58 1.55 1.21 18.37
CA ILE A 58 2.81 0.96 17.65
C ILE A 58 3.45 2.26 17.16
N CYS A 59 2.66 3.29 16.87
CA CYS A 59 3.17 4.62 16.53
C CYS A 59 3.84 5.28 17.75
N VAL A 60 3.25 5.18 18.94
CA VAL A 60 3.86 5.66 20.20
C VAL A 60 5.18 4.95 20.46
N TYR A 61 5.20 3.62 20.35
CA TYR A 61 6.42 2.83 20.50
C TYR A 61 7.52 3.29 19.52
N SER A 62 7.16 3.48 18.26
CA SER A 62 8.09 3.94 17.22
C SER A 62 8.62 5.35 17.49
N LEU A 63 7.77 6.27 17.97
CA LEU A 63 8.17 7.62 18.37
C LEU A 63 9.12 7.59 19.57
N ASN A 64 8.89 6.71 20.56
CA ASN A 64 9.76 6.55 21.71
C ASN A 64 11.15 6.05 21.31
N ILE A 65 11.27 5.13 20.34
CA ILE A 65 12.56 4.71 19.78
C ILE A 65 13.30 5.91 19.17
N ILE A 66 12.63 6.71 18.34
CA ILE A 66 13.28 7.81 17.62
C ILE A 66 13.70 8.95 18.57
N ARG A 67 12.99 9.11 19.70
CA ARG A 67 13.22 10.16 20.70
C ARG A 67 14.15 9.71 21.84
N ASP A 68 14.73 8.53 21.74
CA ASP A 68 15.55 7.90 22.81
C ASP A 68 14.82 7.84 24.19
N ASN A 69 13.48 7.78 24.16
CA ASN A 69 12.64 7.58 25.31
C ASN A 69 12.41 6.09 25.51
N PHE A 70 13.13 5.43 26.38
CA PHE A 70 13.05 4.00 26.73
C PHE A 70 11.75 3.31 26.21
N PRO A 71 11.74 2.74 25.00
CA PRO A 71 10.54 2.13 24.42
C PRO A 71 10.13 0.91 25.23
N LYS A 72 8.85 0.82 25.61
CA LYS A 72 8.31 -0.31 26.36
C LYS A 72 7.30 -1.08 25.53
N ALA A 73 7.21 -2.38 25.74
CA ALA A 73 6.16 -3.19 25.11
C ALA A 73 4.74 -2.76 25.52
N GLU A 74 4.62 -2.11 26.70
CA GLU A 74 3.36 -1.54 27.19
C GLU A 74 2.83 -0.38 26.32
N ASP A 75 3.70 0.26 25.54
CA ASP A 75 3.31 1.34 24.61
C ASP A 75 2.32 0.84 23.55
N LEU A 76 2.31 -0.46 23.24
CA LEU A 76 1.30 -1.07 22.35
C LEU A 76 -0.13 -0.89 22.86
N ILE A 77 -0.32 -0.88 24.18
CA ILE A 77 -1.64 -0.78 24.81
C ILE A 77 -2.04 0.71 25.01
N PHE A 78 -1.15 1.64 24.70
CA PHE A 78 -1.37 3.06 24.89
C PHE A 78 -2.66 3.56 24.20
N GLY A 79 -2.90 3.14 22.96
CA GLY A 79 -4.10 3.53 22.22
C GLY A 79 -5.42 3.06 22.85
N PHE A 80 -5.39 1.95 23.60
CA PHE A 80 -6.56 1.48 24.34
C PHE A 80 -6.83 2.30 25.62
N LYS A 81 -5.77 2.83 26.24
CA LYS A 81 -5.90 3.61 27.48
C LYS A 81 -6.32 5.05 27.23
N PHE A 82 -5.76 5.68 26.22
CA PHE A 82 -5.83 7.14 26.06
C PHE A 82 -6.58 7.59 24.80
N ASN A 83 -6.71 6.74 23.78
CA ASN A 83 -7.27 7.18 22.49
C ASN A 83 -8.13 6.11 21.80
N LEU A 84 -8.83 5.29 22.59
CA LEU A 84 -9.59 4.16 22.08
C LEU A 84 -10.65 4.59 21.05
N GLY A 85 -11.48 5.56 21.42
CA GLY A 85 -12.59 6.02 20.56
C GLY A 85 -12.09 6.63 19.25
N ASN A 86 -11.14 7.56 19.33
CA ASN A 86 -10.57 8.24 18.16
C ASN A 86 -9.75 7.26 17.29
N GLY A 87 -9.03 6.31 17.88
CA GLY A 87 -8.30 5.28 17.16
C GLY A 87 -9.23 4.39 16.32
N ILE A 88 -10.35 3.95 16.90
CA ILE A 88 -11.39 3.20 16.19
C ILE A 88 -12.01 4.06 15.08
N LEU A 89 -12.43 5.28 15.39
CA LEU A 89 -13.06 6.19 14.42
C LEU A 89 -12.13 6.50 13.24
N ALA A 90 -10.85 6.80 13.50
CA ALA A 90 -9.88 7.05 12.44
C ALA A 90 -9.75 5.85 11.50
N TYR A 91 -9.69 4.65 12.05
CA TYR A 91 -9.59 3.42 11.27
C TYR A 91 -10.85 3.17 10.42
N PHE A 92 -12.04 3.36 11.01
CA PHE A 92 -13.32 3.23 10.30
C PHE A 92 -13.54 4.28 9.22
N ILE A 93 -13.00 5.48 9.37
CA ILE A 93 -13.06 6.54 8.34
C ILE A 93 -12.03 6.26 7.25
N LEU A 94 -10.81 5.86 7.60
CA LEU A 94 -9.74 5.65 6.63
C LEU A 94 -9.97 4.45 5.71
N ILE A 95 -10.51 3.33 6.23
CA ILE A 95 -10.74 2.13 5.44
C ILE A 95 -11.63 2.42 4.22
N PRO A 96 -12.87 2.95 4.35
CA PRO A 96 -13.70 3.20 3.19
C PRO A 96 -13.11 4.25 2.23
N ILE A 97 -12.42 5.27 2.75
CA ILE A 97 -11.75 6.26 1.91
C ILE A 97 -10.67 5.59 1.06
N ILE A 98 -9.82 4.78 1.67
CA ILE A 98 -8.75 4.06 0.97
C ILE A 98 -9.35 3.03 0.01
N LEU A 99 -10.37 2.28 0.42
CA LEU A 99 -11.03 1.28 -0.42
C LEU A 99 -11.64 1.92 -1.67
N VAL A 100 -12.50 2.92 -1.51
CA VAL A 100 -13.20 3.54 -2.64
C VAL A 100 -12.22 4.21 -3.59
N SER A 101 -11.29 5.02 -3.07
CA SER A 101 -10.30 5.70 -3.90
C SER A 101 -9.28 4.75 -4.53
N GLY A 102 -8.90 3.69 -3.82
CA GLY A 102 -8.05 2.61 -4.35
C GLY A 102 -8.73 1.87 -5.50
N PHE A 103 -10.02 1.54 -5.37
CA PHE A 103 -10.81 0.92 -6.45
C PHE A 103 -10.92 1.82 -7.68
N ILE A 104 -11.20 3.11 -7.51
CA ILE A 104 -11.28 4.06 -8.62
C ILE A 104 -9.95 4.11 -9.36
N LEU A 105 -8.84 4.26 -8.65
CA LEU A 105 -7.52 4.26 -9.26
C LEU A 105 -7.17 2.92 -9.91
N MET A 106 -7.53 1.80 -9.30
CA MET A 106 -7.31 0.47 -9.87
C MET A 106 -8.02 0.34 -11.23
N ILE A 107 -9.29 0.76 -11.32
CA ILE A 107 -10.05 0.74 -12.59
C ILE A 107 -9.36 1.63 -13.64
N LEU A 108 -8.90 2.83 -13.25
CA LEU A 108 -8.16 3.71 -14.16
C LEU A 108 -6.87 3.08 -14.68
N PHE A 109 -6.09 2.46 -13.79
CA PHE A 109 -4.87 1.75 -14.18
C PHE A 109 -5.15 0.57 -15.11
N LEU A 110 -6.20 -0.21 -14.84
CA LEU A 110 -6.62 -1.31 -15.71
C LEU A 110 -7.08 -0.80 -17.08
N ALA A 111 -7.82 0.31 -17.13
CA ALA A 111 -8.24 0.93 -18.39
C ALA A 111 -7.05 1.43 -19.22
N ILE A 112 -6.05 2.04 -18.57
CA ILE A 112 -4.81 2.46 -19.23
C ILE A 112 -4.05 1.25 -19.78
N ASN A 113 -3.89 0.19 -19.00
CA ASN A 113 -3.23 -1.04 -19.47
C ASN A 113 -3.96 -1.67 -20.66
N PHE A 114 -5.29 -1.71 -20.60
CA PHE A 114 -6.10 -2.21 -21.72
C PHE A 114 -5.94 -1.34 -22.98
N SER A 115 -5.89 -0.01 -22.83
CA SER A 115 -5.67 0.92 -23.94
C SER A 115 -4.27 0.73 -24.57
N ILE A 116 -3.23 0.55 -23.75
CA ILE A 116 -1.86 0.27 -24.23
C ILE A 116 -1.85 -1.05 -24.98
N TYR A 117 -2.53 -2.08 -24.48
CA TYR A 117 -2.64 -3.36 -25.14
C TYR A 117 -3.31 -3.24 -26.51
N LEU A 118 -4.43 -2.51 -26.62
CA LEU A 118 -5.09 -2.26 -27.89
C LEU A 118 -4.19 -1.50 -28.88
N LEU A 119 -3.40 -0.54 -28.38
CA LEU A 119 -2.46 0.22 -29.21
C LEU A 119 -1.36 -0.68 -29.75
N ILE A 120 -0.76 -1.55 -28.94
CA ILE A 120 0.25 -2.53 -29.37
C ILE A 120 -0.36 -3.44 -30.43
N LEU A 121 -1.58 -3.91 -30.22
CA LEU A 121 -2.32 -4.76 -31.14
C LEU A 121 -2.56 -4.02 -32.47
N SER A 122 -2.98 -2.77 -32.46
CA SER A 122 -3.22 -1.98 -33.66
C SER A 122 -1.96 -1.73 -34.48
N VAL A 123 -0.81 -1.46 -33.83
CA VAL A 123 0.49 -1.30 -34.49
C VAL A 123 0.91 -2.61 -35.15
N TYR A 124 0.73 -3.73 -34.48
CA TYR A 124 1.07 -5.05 -35.01
C TYR A 124 0.23 -5.37 -36.25
N TYR A 125 -1.10 -5.18 -36.17
CA TYR A 125 -1.99 -5.39 -37.32
C TYR A 125 -1.75 -4.40 -38.45
N SER A 126 -1.30 -3.16 -38.17
CA SER A 126 -0.94 -2.19 -39.19
C SER A 126 0.25 -2.62 -40.05
N GLN A 127 1.13 -3.43 -39.53
CA GLN A 127 2.29 -3.97 -40.27
C GLN A 127 1.96 -5.21 -41.11
N SER A 128 0.88 -5.94 -40.80
CA SER A 128 0.48 -7.18 -41.51
C SER A 128 -0.65 -6.95 -42.52
N TYR A 129 -0.57 -5.83 -43.31
CA TYR A 129 -1.63 -5.38 -44.20
C TYR A 129 -1.93 -6.23 -45.35
N GLU A 130 -3.08 -6.87 -45.34
CA GLU A 130 -4.14 -6.68 -46.34
C GLU A 130 -5.45 -7.21 -45.73
N ALA A 131 -6.41 -6.32 -45.51
CA ALA A 131 -7.78 -6.66 -45.12
C ALA A 131 -8.13 -6.75 -43.62
N PHE A 132 -8.03 -5.67 -42.89
CA PHE A 132 -8.95 -5.46 -41.76
C PHE A 132 -10.20 -4.74 -42.23
N THR A 133 -11.11 -5.47 -42.85
CA THR A 133 -12.50 -5.04 -42.94
C THR A 133 -13.12 -5.15 -41.55
N LEU A 134 -13.74 -4.06 -41.06
CA LEU A 134 -14.51 -3.94 -39.82
C LEU A 134 -15.72 -4.89 -39.82
N SER A 135 -15.51 -6.20 -39.83
CA SER A 135 -16.50 -7.17 -39.44
C SER A 135 -16.24 -7.53 -37.97
N MET A 136 -17.22 -7.27 -37.11
CA MET A 136 -17.24 -7.76 -35.73
C MET A 136 -17.43 -9.28 -35.75
N ASP A 137 -16.43 -9.99 -36.23
CA ASP A 137 -16.39 -11.46 -36.19
C ASP A 137 -15.71 -11.90 -34.89
N TRP A 138 -16.21 -12.98 -34.32
CA TRP A 138 -15.62 -13.65 -33.14
C TRP A 138 -14.16 -14.01 -33.35
N GLU A 139 -13.71 -14.16 -34.59
CA GLU A 139 -12.32 -14.37 -34.97
C GLU A 139 -11.44 -13.17 -34.61
N ALA A 140 -11.96 -11.95 -34.66
CA ALA A 140 -11.24 -10.74 -34.22
C ALA A 140 -11.02 -10.73 -32.70
N LEU A 141 -11.93 -11.30 -31.91
CA LEU A 141 -11.81 -11.42 -30.46
C LEU A 141 -10.76 -12.49 -30.06
N LEU A 142 -10.58 -13.51 -30.90
CA LEU A 142 -9.60 -14.58 -30.72
C LEU A 142 -8.24 -14.24 -31.37
N SER A 143 -8.16 -13.15 -32.12
CA SER A 143 -6.93 -12.69 -32.77
C SER A 143 -5.75 -12.48 -31.82
N PRO A 144 -5.93 -12.02 -30.54
CA PRO A 144 -4.83 -11.96 -29.60
C PRO A 144 -4.16 -13.31 -29.35
N PHE A 145 -4.92 -14.40 -29.40
CA PHE A 145 -4.36 -15.75 -29.21
C PHE A 145 -3.57 -16.21 -30.47
N ARG A 146 -4.02 -15.87 -31.68
CA ARG A 146 -3.25 -16.13 -32.90
C ARG A 146 -1.94 -15.38 -32.94
N LEU A 147 -1.93 -14.12 -32.47
CA LEU A 147 -0.74 -13.29 -32.29
C LEU A 147 0.34 -13.97 -31.45
N PHE A 148 -0.04 -14.70 -30.41
CA PHE A 148 0.87 -15.47 -29.58
C PHE A 148 1.62 -16.54 -30.39
N PHE A 149 0.99 -17.15 -31.35
CA PHE A 149 1.62 -18.19 -32.20
C PHE A 149 2.46 -17.58 -33.31
N ASP A 150 2.06 -16.45 -33.88
CA ASP A 150 2.74 -15.80 -35.01
C ASP A 150 4.02 -15.05 -34.60
N LEU A 151 4.07 -14.51 -33.38
CA LEU A 151 5.24 -13.77 -32.85
C LEU A 151 6.44 -14.65 -32.50
N GLY A 152 6.31 -15.98 -32.54
CA GLY A 152 7.31 -16.91 -32.03
C GLY A 152 7.26 -17.03 -30.48
N ILE A 153 7.65 -18.18 -30.00
CA ILE A 153 7.49 -18.58 -28.57
C ILE A 153 8.14 -17.56 -27.61
N LEU A 154 9.33 -17.06 -27.94
CA LEU A 154 10.06 -16.14 -27.07
C LEU A 154 9.35 -14.79 -26.89
N ASN A 155 8.88 -14.18 -27.99
CA ASN A 155 8.18 -12.90 -27.95
C ASN A 155 6.82 -13.02 -27.25
N SER A 156 6.13 -14.15 -27.43
CA SER A 156 4.87 -14.46 -26.75
C SER A 156 5.07 -14.56 -25.23
N ILE A 157 6.13 -15.23 -24.78
CA ILE A 157 6.47 -15.32 -23.35
C ILE A 157 6.78 -13.95 -22.78
N LEU A 158 7.58 -13.13 -23.47
CA LEU A 158 7.91 -11.77 -23.03
C LEU A 158 6.67 -10.88 -22.93
N MET A 159 5.77 -10.96 -23.90
CA MET A 159 4.51 -10.21 -23.89
C MET A 159 3.60 -10.65 -22.75
N LEU A 160 3.46 -11.95 -22.50
CA LEU A 160 2.70 -12.49 -21.38
C LEU A 160 3.28 -12.03 -20.04
N LEU A 161 4.60 -12.08 -19.90
CA LEU A 161 5.31 -11.66 -18.70
C LEU A 161 5.10 -10.17 -18.43
N PHE A 162 5.17 -9.33 -19.48
CA PHE A 162 4.86 -7.91 -19.39
C PHE A 162 3.42 -7.66 -18.94
N LEU A 163 2.43 -8.36 -19.49
CA LEU A 163 1.02 -8.25 -19.12
C LEU A 163 0.80 -8.65 -17.66
N VAL A 164 1.39 -9.76 -17.21
CA VAL A 164 1.28 -10.22 -15.81
C VAL A 164 1.89 -9.20 -14.86
N ILE A 165 3.09 -8.71 -15.14
CA ILE A 165 3.75 -7.69 -14.30
C ILE A 165 2.91 -6.42 -14.26
N SER A 166 2.46 -5.93 -15.40
CA SER A 166 1.64 -4.71 -15.50
C SER A 166 0.32 -4.86 -14.74
N PHE A 167 -0.32 -6.02 -14.83
CA PHE A 167 -1.53 -6.32 -14.08
C PHE A 167 -1.28 -6.34 -12.56
N CYS A 168 -0.20 -6.98 -12.10
CA CYS A 168 0.20 -6.97 -10.68
C CYS A 168 0.46 -5.55 -10.17
N PHE A 169 1.16 -4.73 -10.97
CA PHE A 169 1.36 -3.31 -10.63
C PHE A 169 0.03 -2.54 -10.53
N SER A 170 -0.91 -2.81 -11.43
CA SER A 170 -2.23 -2.17 -11.41
C SER A 170 -3.07 -2.53 -10.18
N LEU A 171 -2.84 -3.69 -9.58
CA LEU A 171 -3.52 -4.11 -8.36
C LEU A 171 -2.92 -3.47 -7.10
N ILE A 172 -1.60 -3.36 -7.01
CA ILE A 172 -0.91 -2.98 -5.78
C ILE A 172 -0.67 -1.46 -5.70
N LEU A 173 -0.25 -0.84 -6.80
CA LEU A 173 0.21 0.54 -6.84
C LEU A 173 -0.85 1.58 -6.43
N PRO A 174 -2.13 1.43 -6.82
CA PRO A 174 -3.19 2.34 -6.40
C PRO A 174 -3.35 2.40 -4.88
N TRP A 175 -3.28 1.27 -4.20
CA TRP A 175 -3.41 1.18 -2.75
C TRP A 175 -2.28 1.91 -2.02
N ILE A 176 -1.05 1.76 -2.51
CA ILE A 176 0.11 2.48 -1.99
C ILE A 176 -0.08 3.98 -2.18
N ILE A 177 -0.47 4.43 -3.38
CA ILE A 177 -0.63 5.86 -3.68
C ILE A 177 -1.70 6.50 -2.80
N VAL A 178 -2.84 5.82 -2.61
CA VAL A 178 -3.95 6.34 -1.80
C VAL A 178 -3.62 6.37 -0.31
N SER A 179 -2.83 5.42 0.21
CA SER A 179 -2.46 5.38 1.62
C SER A 179 -1.48 6.48 2.03
N ILE A 180 -0.67 7.02 1.09
CA ILE A 180 0.37 8.02 1.36
C ILE A 180 -0.15 9.25 2.12
N PRO A 181 -1.25 9.93 1.72
CA PRO A 181 -1.73 11.12 2.41
C PRO A 181 -2.11 10.88 3.87
N PHE A 182 -2.45 9.66 4.23
CA PHE A 182 -2.95 9.27 5.54
C PHE A 182 -1.90 8.59 6.42
N ALA A 183 -0.68 8.44 5.92
CA ALA A 183 0.39 7.70 6.60
C ALA A 183 0.75 8.28 7.98
N MET A 184 0.56 9.60 8.19
CA MET A 184 0.88 10.27 9.45
C MET A 184 -0.29 10.36 10.42
N THR A 185 -1.50 9.93 10.05
CA THR A 185 -2.71 10.08 10.88
C THR A 185 -2.52 9.49 12.28
N PHE A 186 -2.08 8.25 12.37
CA PHE A 186 -1.90 7.56 13.66
C PHE A 186 -0.71 8.09 14.45
N TYR A 187 0.32 8.65 13.79
CA TYR A 187 1.43 9.33 14.46
C TYR A 187 0.98 10.65 15.11
N ILE A 188 0.11 11.42 14.46
CA ILE A 188 -0.47 12.65 15.03
C ILE A 188 -1.30 12.31 16.26
N MET A 189 -2.14 11.27 16.20
CA MET A 189 -2.93 10.81 17.33
C MET A 189 -2.07 10.21 18.46
N ALA A 190 -0.91 9.67 18.15
CA ALA A 190 0.05 9.14 19.11
C ALA A 190 0.78 10.28 19.85
N GLU A 191 1.00 11.41 19.19
CA GLU A 191 1.67 12.58 19.74
C GLU A 191 0.74 13.44 20.60
N ASP A 192 -0.50 13.63 20.13
CA ASP A 192 -1.52 14.40 20.83
C ASP A 192 -2.80 13.59 20.99
N THR A 193 -3.02 13.11 22.19
CA THR A 193 -4.20 12.31 22.55
C THR A 193 -5.52 13.09 22.56
N SER A 194 -5.46 14.43 22.54
CA SER A 194 -6.63 15.30 22.49
C SER A 194 -7.16 15.51 21.06
N THR A 195 -6.36 15.15 20.05
CA THR A 195 -6.75 15.36 18.65
C THR A 195 -7.83 14.38 18.21
N ASP A 196 -8.92 14.91 17.66
CA ASP A 196 -9.99 14.11 17.09
C ASP A 196 -9.54 13.36 15.82
N ALA A 197 -10.18 12.20 15.56
CA ALA A 197 -9.86 11.36 14.41
C ALA A 197 -9.91 12.12 13.07
N TRP A 198 -10.92 12.98 12.89
CA TRP A 198 -11.07 13.75 11.67
C TRP A 198 -9.99 14.83 11.50
N ASP A 199 -9.64 15.51 12.57
CA ASP A 199 -8.59 16.53 12.57
C ASP A 199 -7.21 15.90 12.30
N ALA A 200 -6.94 14.73 12.89
CA ALA A 200 -5.72 13.97 12.62
C ALA A 200 -5.59 13.58 11.12
N ILE A 201 -6.69 13.16 10.50
CA ILE A 201 -6.74 12.83 9.07
C ILE A 201 -6.46 14.08 8.21
N GLN A 202 -7.09 15.21 8.53
CA GLN A 202 -6.87 16.46 7.80
C GLN A 202 -5.44 17.00 7.97
N GLN A 203 -4.90 16.92 9.19
CA GLN A 203 -3.52 17.33 9.47
C GLN A 203 -2.52 16.43 8.69
N SER A 204 -2.72 15.11 8.72
CA SER A 204 -1.92 14.17 7.93
C SER A 204 -1.93 14.54 6.44
N TRP A 205 -3.11 14.81 5.87
CA TRP A 205 -3.25 15.24 4.48
C TRP A 205 -2.49 16.54 4.19
N LYS A 206 -2.55 17.52 5.09
CA LYS A 206 -1.82 18.79 4.96
C LYS A 206 -0.32 18.60 5.07
N MET A 207 0.15 17.84 6.07
CA MET A 207 1.58 17.55 6.27
C MET A 207 2.21 16.82 5.09
N MET A 208 1.49 15.88 4.49
CA MET A 208 1.97 15.12 3.35
C MET A 208 1.98 15.91 2.03
N LYS A 209 1.40 17.14 1.98
CA LYS A 209 1.56 18.06 0.85
C LYS A 209 3.04 18.45 0.73
N GLY A 210 3.66 18.11 -0.39
CA GLY A 210 5.10 18.35 -0.63
C GLY A 210 6.01 17.16 -0.35
N PHE A 211 5.64 16.24 0.55
CA PHE A 211 6.45 15.07 0.90
C PHE A 211 6.00 13.77 0.24
N LYS A 212 4.85 13.75 -0.46
CA LYS A 212 4.27 12.55 -1.09
C LYS A 212 5.28 11.80 -1.97
N ARG A 213 6.04 12.54 -2.80
CA ARG A 213 7.04 11.96 -3.70
C ARG A 213 8.20 11.30 -2.94
N SER A 214 8.70 11.95 -1.89
CA SER A 214 9.79 11.41 -1.06
C SER A 214 9.34 10.18 -0.29
N TYR A 215 8.12 10.19 0.23
CA TYR A 215 7.54 9.05 0.93
C TYR A 215 7.26 7.86 -0.01
N LEU A 216 6.79 8.13 -1.22
CA LEU A 216 6.62 7.09 -2.24
C LEU A 216 7.96 6.43 -2.58
N TRP A 217 9.02 7.22 -2.82
CA TRP A 217 10.35 6.68 -3.06
C TRP A 217 10.88 5.86 -1.89
N LEU A 218 10.61 6.29 -0.66
CA LEU A 218 10.97 5.53 0.55
C LEU A 218 10.30 4.16 0.54
N ASN A 219 8.98 4.09 0.26
CA ASN A 219 8.25 2.82 0.19
C ASN A 219 8.77 1.92 -0.94
N VAL A 220 9.09 2.48 -2.10
CA VAL A 220 9.66 1.71 -3.23
C VAL A 220 11.02 1.12 -2.84
N ILE A 221 11.88 1.89 -2.19
CA ILE A 221 13.20 1.40 -1.74
C ILE A 221 13.02 0.29 -0.69
N LEU A 222 12.11 0.47 0.28
CA LEU A 222 11.80 -0.55 1.27
C LEU A 222 11.28 -1.84 0.62
N LEU A 223 10.40 -1.72 -0.36
CA LEU A 223 9.88 -2.87 -1.12
C LEU A 223 11.01 -3.60 -1.85
N LEU A 224 11.93 -2.88 -2.47
CA LEU A 224 13.10 -3.48 -3.15
C LEU A 224 14.07 -4.16 -2.19
N MET A 225 14.16 -3.69 -0.92
CA MET A 225 14.99 -4.32 0.10
C MET A 225 14.39 -5.62 0.66
N VAL A 226 13.09 -5.81 0.54
CA VAL A 226 12.36 -7.01 1.01
C VAL A 226 12.40 -8.14 -0.03
N ILE A 227 12.65 -7.81 -1.30
CA ILE A 227 12.84 -8.81 -2.36
C ILE A 227 14.29 -9.29 -2.28
N PRO A 228 14.54 -10.57 -1.91
CA PRO A 228 15.89 -11.13 -1.82
C PRO A 228 16.56 -11.27 -3.18
#